data_edfd30a1104d4affd7ea04b59c2d863c
#
_entry.id   edfd30a1104d4affd7ea04b59c2d863c
#
_cell.length_a   1.000
_cell.length_b   1.000
_cell.length_c   1.000
_cell.angle_alpha   90.00
_cell.angle_beta   90.00
_cell.angle_gamma   90.00
#
_symmetry.space_group_name_H-M   'P 1'
#
loop_
_entity.id
_entity.type
_entity.pdbx_description
1 polymer ?
#
loop_
_entity_poly.entity_id
_entity_poly.type
_entity_poly.pdbx_seq_one_letter_code
_entity_poly.pdbx_strand_id
1 'polypeptide(L)'
;IPSRAQIEKVVKNLRIKPDEINISISNDESLPFRQGLPLRQLNALFAKGHNVIRKIEKDEDFAFADFSKLLFLKLLEEKSDLDDSFRLPYSYRFFELAETTMNNADQVKNAIENMITQIVNNTPYGDVLQEPLRLHNPKTFLVLVKDLASVSFCDCSVDSKGAAFEYYVRATLKGKKLGQYFTPREVVQLMTYLVGEDKIINSVINNSKIKVLDPACGTGGFLVYLMQEALKKLKIRMENRELTKENYDDCVRRIKEEVFYGSDANRGVAASAKMNMIIAGDGHTHIIHEDSLSFNAQNWNVNKPDCNLIMTNPPFGTAEGDSLSKTDKQQFAVSTTKGQYLFLQKMIDSTVAGGEICTVIDEGVLNTGKGMELRKYILSKCIVKAIVNLPLETVSYTHLRAHETELHL
;
A
#
# COMPACT_ATOMS: atom_id res chain seq x y z
N ILE A 1 0.86 -27.79 3.32
CA ILE A 1 -0.42 -28.45 3.64
C ILE A 1 -1.52 -27.44 3.31
N PRO A 2 -2.53 -27.80 2.51
CA PRO A 2 -3.57 -26.86 2.13
C PRO A 2 -4.34 -26.37 3.37
N SER A 3 -4.78 -25.11 3.36
CA SER A 3 -5.64 -24.58 4.40
C SER A 3 -7.00 -25.30 4.41
N ARG A 4 -7.72 -25.22 5.54
CA ARG A 4 -9.07 -25.78 5.65
C ARG A 4 -9.99 -25.23 4.54
N ALA A 5 -9.92 -23.94 4.24
CA ALA A 5 -10.70 -23.30 3.19
C ALA A 5 -10.34 -23.84 1.78
N GLN A 6 -9.08 -24.17 1.54
CA GLN A 6 -8.64 -24.82 0.29
C GLN A 6 -9.20 -26.24 0.18
N ILE A 7 -9.15 -27.00 1.28
CA ILE A 7 -9.76 -28.34 1.34
C ILE A 7 -11.27 -28.25 1.13
N GLU A 8 -11.96 -27.37 1.84
CA GLU A 8 -13.41 -27.16 1.71
C GLU A 8 -13.80 -26.72 0.28
N LYS A 9 -12.97 -25.90 -0.37
CA LYS A 9 -13.19 -25.50 -1.77
C LYS A 9 -13.04 -26.69 -2.73
N VAL A 10 -12.04 -27.52 -2.54
CA VAL A 10 -11.83 -28.76 -3.33
C VAL A 10 -13.00 -29.71 -3.12
N VAL A 11 -13.39 -29.95 -1.87
CA VAL A 11 -14.52 -30.80 -1.48
C VAL A 11 -15.83 -30.31 -2.11
N LYS A 12 -16.09 -29.01 -2.05
CA LYS A 12 -17.27 -28.38 -2.67
C LYS A 12 -17.26 -28.53 -4.20
N ASN A 13 -16.09 -28.41 -4.83
CA ASN A 13 -15.96 -28.60 -6.27
C ASN A 13 -16.16 -30.07 -6.69
N LEU A 14 -15.79 -31.02 -5.83
CA LEU A 14 -16.00 -32.44 -6.05
C LEU A 14 -17.43 -32.89 -5.74
N ARG A 15 -18.32 -31.98 -5.28
CA ARG A 15 -19.70 -32.27 -4.85
C ARG A 15 -19.82 -33.37 -3.79
N ILE A 16 -18.76 -33.57 -3.00
CA ILE A 16 -18.75 -34.49 -1.88
C ILE A 16 -19.32 -33.76 -0.66
N LYS A 17 -20.29 -34.36 0.04
CA LYS A 17 -20.79 -33.78 1.27
C LYS A 17 -19.71 -33.84 2.35
N PRO A 18 -19.53 -32.79 3.16
CA PRO A 18 -18.51 -32.75 4.22
C PRO A 18 -18.55 -33.97 5.15
N ASP A 19 -19.75 -34.48 5.43
CA ASP A 19 -20.01 -35.62 6.34
C ASP A 19 -19.64 -36.97 5.72
N GLU A 20 -19.40 -37.06 4.41
CA GLU A 20 -19.00 -38.29 3.69
C GLU A 20 -17.48 -38.43 3.59
N ILE A 21 -16.74 -37.40 4.01
CA ILE A 21 -15.28 -37.43 4.01
C ILE A 21 -14.82 -38.01 5.35
N ASN A 22 -14.75 -39.32 5.44
CA ASN A 22 -13.93 -39.98 6.46
C ASN A 22 -12.46 -39.79 6.12
N ILE A 23 -11.98 -38.56 6.23
CA ILE A 23 -10.56 -38.32 6.35
C ILE A 23 -10.25 -38.82 7.76
N SER A 24 -9.68 -40.00 7.86
CA SER A 24 -8.85 -40.35 8.99
C SER A 24 -7.64 -39.39 8.95
N ILE A 25 -7.88 -38.18 9.31
CA ILE A 25 -6.83 -37.27 9.74
C ILE A 25 -6.26 -38.04 10.92
N SER A 26 -5.08 -38.59 10.75
CA SER A 26 -4.29 -39.02 11.90
C SER A 26 -4.46 -37.93 12.93
N ASN A 27 -4.81 -38.29 14.16
CA ASN A 27 -4.97 -37.38 15.29
C ASN A 27 -3.65 -36.67 15.61
N ASP A 28 -3.02 -36.09 14.61
CA ASP A 28 -1.88 -35.23 14.76
C ASP A 28 -2.49 -33.85 15.05
N GLU A 29 -2.87 -33.67 16.33
CA GLU A 29 -3.35 -32.41 16.90
C GLU A 29 -2.35 -31.26 16.72
N SER A 30 -1.19 -31.52 16.10
CA SER A 30 -0.05 -30.62 15.99
C SER A 30 -0.12 -29.65 14.82
N LEU A 31 -0.99 -29.82 13.82
CA LEU A 31 -1.09 -28.91 12.70
C LEU A 31 -2.16 -27.85 12.96
N PRO A 32 -1.77 -26.61 13.30
CA PRO A 32 -2.75 -25.54 13.49
C PRO A 32 -3.46 -25.27 12.16
N PHE A 33 -4.78 -25.44 12.16
CA PHE A 33 -5.59 -25.03 11.01
C PHE A 33 -5.45 -23.51 10.82
N ARG A 34 -4.93 -23.11 9.68
CA ARG A 34 -4.90 -21.72 9.28
C ARG A 34 -6.30 -21.28 8.92
N GLN A 35 -6.73 -20.15 9.45
CA GLN A 35 -8.05 -19.60 9.20
C GLN A 35 -7.96 -18.14 8.77
N GLY A 36 -8.72 -17.78 7.73
CA GLY A 36 -8.94 -16.38 7.37
C GLY A 36 -9.73 -15.67 8.47
N LEU A 37 -9.29 -14.47 8.87
CA LEU A 37 -9.89 -13.68 9.93
C LEU A 37 -10.72 -12.52 9.38
N PRO A 38 -11.86 -12.20 10.00
CA PRO A 38 -12.59 -10.97 9.71
C PRO A 38 -11.81 -9.73 10.20
N LEU A 39 -12.11 -8.57 9.63
CA LEU A 39 -11.43 -7.30 9.89
C LEU A 39 -11.21 -6.99 11.39
N ARG A 40 -12.25 -7.19 12.21
CA ARG A 40 -12.14 -6.91 13.66
C ARG A 40 -11.06 -7.76 14.34
N GLN A 41 -10.96 -9.03 13.97
CA GLN A 41 -9.96 -9.94 14.54
C GLN A 41 -8.56 -9.65 14.00
N LEU A 42 -8.43 -9.29 12.71
CA LEU A 42 -7.16 -8.83 12.15
C LEU A 42 -6.65 -7.57 12.85
N ASN A 43 -7.52 -6.59 13.10
CA ASN A 43 -7.17 -5.39 13.85
C ASN A 43 -6.68 -5.71 15.26
N ALA A 44 -7.35 -6.63 15.96
CA ALA A 44 -6.95 -7.07 17.30
C ALA A 44 -5.58 -7.79 17.28
N LEU A 45 -5.35 -8.64 16.28
CA LEU A 45 -4.08 -9.34 16.08
C LEU A 45 -2.94 -8.34 15.83
N PHE A 46 -3.15 -7.36 14.96
CA PHE A 46 -2.13 -6.37 14.65
C PHE A 46 -1.81 -5.46 15.84
N ALA A 47 -2.84 -5.03 16.57
CA ALA A 47 -2.66 -4.28 17.82
C ALA A 47 -1.91 -5.10 18.89
N LYS A 48 -2.20 -6.41 19.00
CA LYS A 48 -1.49 -7.32 19.88
C LYS A 48 -0.01 -7.43 19.52
N GLY A 49 0.30 -7.65 18.25
CA GLY A 49 1.68 -7.77 17.76
C GLY A 49 2.51 -6.51 18.04
N HIS A 50 1.96 -5.33 17.75
CA HIS A 50 2.59 -4.06 18.10
C HIS A 50 2.86 -3.93 19.60
N ASN A 51 1.88 -4.27 20.43
CA ASN A 51 2.03 -4.22 21.88
C ASN A 51 3.08 -5.21 22.41
N VAL A 52 3.23 -6.38 21.80
CA VAL A 52 4.26 -7.37 22.14
C VAL A 52 5.65 -6.75 21.93
N ILE A 53 5.88 -6.17 20.75
CA ILE A 53 7.16 -5.52 20.44
C ILE A 53 7.45 -4.41 21.45
N ARG A 54 6.51 -3.49 21.66
CA ARG A 54 6.66 -2.38 22.58
C ARG A 54 7.00 -2.82 24.00
N LYS A 55 6.39 -3.89 24.48
CA LYS A 55 6.60 -4.39 25.85
C LYS A 55 7.94 -5.09 26.04
N ILE A 56 8.39 -5.86 25.04
CA ILE A 56 9.60 -6.70 25.17
C ILE A 56 10.84 -5.91 24.74
N GLU A 57 10.78 -5.23 23.59
CA GLU A 57 11.92 -4.50 23.04
C GLU A 57 12.10 -3.11 23.70
N LYS A 58 11.04 -2.57 24.32
CA LYS A 58 11.00 -1.23 24.96
C LYS A 58 11.33 -0.07 24.01
N ASP A 59 11.19 -0.27 22.73
CA ASP A 59 11.35 0.72 21.68
C ASP A 59 10.12 0.72 20.78
N GLU A 60 9.56 1.90 20.54
CA GLU A 60 8.35 2.06 19.74
C GLU A 60 8.68 2.49 18.30
N ASP A 61 9.88 2.99 18.04
CA ASP A 61 10.17 3.69 16.79
C ASP A 61 10.28 2.75 15.59
N PHE A 62 10.73 1.52 15.81
CA PHE A 62 10.82 0.52 14.76
C PHE A 62 9.74 -0.58 14.84
N ALA A 63 8.96 -0.61 15.93
CA ALA A 63 7.95 -1.65 16.13
C ALA A 63 6.98 -1.78 14.95
N PHE A 64 6.62 -0.66 14.35
CA PHE A 64 5.77 -0.64 13.16
C PHE A 64 6.44 -1.31 11.95
N ALA A 65 7.63 -0.84 11.59
CA ALA A 65 8.32 -1.32 10.38
C ALA A 65 8.64 -2.81 10.48
N ASP A 66 9.12 -3.26 11.62
CA ASP A 66 9.52 -4.65 11.80
C ASP A 66 8.33 -5.59 11.91
N PHE A 67 7.25 -5.19 12.57
CA PHE A 67 6.02 -6.00 12.56
C PHE A 67 5.43 -6.11 11.15
N SER A 68 5.45 -5.03 10.38
CA SER A 68 5.01 -5.05 8.98
C SER A 68 5.83 -6.04 8.14
N LYS A 69 7.15 -6.11 8.37
CA LYS A 69 8.00 -7.11 7.71
C LYS A 69 7.62 -8.55 8.10
N LEU A 70 7.32 -8.80 9.38
CA LEU A 70 6.87 -10.13 9.82
C LEU A 70 5.52 -10.52 9.21
N LEU A 71 4.57 -9.58 9.10
CA LEU A 71 3.30 -9.80 8.39
C LEU A 71 3.54 -10.12 6.92
N PHE A 72 4.49 -9.42 6.31
CA PHE A 72 4.85 -9.64 4.92
C PHE A 72 5.52 -11.01 4.71
N LEU A 73 6.44 -11.42 5.60
CA LEU A 73 7.03 -12.75 5.59
C LEU A 73 5.99 -13.86 5.71
N LYS A 74 5.00 -13.65 6.60
CA LYS A 74 3.88 -14.57 6.76
C LYS A 74 3.05 -14.70 5.49
N LEU A 75 2.78 -13.59 4.80
CA LEU A 75 2.09 -13.60 3.52
C LEU A 75 2.89 -14.32 2.43
N LEU A 76 4.20 -14.07 2.35
CA LEU A 76 5.07 -14.73 1.38
C LEU A 76 5.19 -16.24 1.65
N GLU A 77 5.23 -16.64 2.91
CA GLU A 77 5.21 -18.06 3.30
C GLU A 77 3.94 -18.75 2.77
N GLU A 78 2.78 -18.11 2.87
CA GLU A 78 1.53 -18.65 2.36
C GLU A 78 1.46 -18.65 0.82
N LYS A 79 1.95 -17.59 0.17
CA LYS A 79 2.06 -17.53 -1.30
C LYS A 79 2.98 -18.61 -1.86
N SER A 80 4.05 -18.93 -1.14
CA SER A 80 4.97 -20.00 -1.52
C SER A 80 4.31 -21.39 -1.62
N ASP A 81 3.15 -21.60 -1.03
CA ASP A 81 2.37 -22.83 -1.20
C ASP A 81 1.54 -22.82 -2.50
N LEU A 82 1.32 -21.65 -3.09
CA LEU A 82 0.42 -21.45 -4.22
C LEU A 82 1.16 -21.14 -5.53
N ASP A 83 2.45 -20.83 -5.45
CA ASP A 83 3.27 -20.39 -6.58
C ASP A 83 4.53 -21.26 -6.68
N ASP A 84 4.63 -22.03 -7.77
CA ASP A 84 5.76 -22.93 -8.01
C ASP A 84 7.07 -22.20 -8.33
N SER A 85 7.00 -20.91 -8.70
CA SER A 85 8.17 -20.08 -8.99
C SER A 85 8.91 -19.63 -7.73
N PHE A 86 8.25 -19.70 -6.58
CA PHE A 86 8.78 -19.27 -5.30
C PHE A 86 8.45 -20.26 -4.19
N ARG A 87 9.41 -21.08 -3.80
CA ARG A 87 9.25 -22.04 -2.69
C ARG A 87 10.16 -21.73 -1.53
N LEU A 88 9.58 -21.56 -0.35
CA LEU A 88 10.33 -21.50 0.90
C LEU A 88 10.47 -22.90 1.51
N PRO A 89 11.63 -23.23 2.12
CA PRO A 89 11.82 -24.46 2.86
C PRO A 89 10.76 -24.65 3.96
N TYR A 90 10.36 -25.89 4.18
CA TYR A 90 9.35 -26.23 5.18
C TYR A 90 9.73 -25.75 6.59
N SER A 91 11.02 -25.79 6.94
CA SER A 91 11.56 -25.31 8.21
C SER A 91 11.34 -23.81 8.48
N TYR A 92 10.94 -23.03 7.47
CA TYR A 92 10.62 -21.61 7.64
C TYR A 92 9.13 -21.34 7.77
N ARG A 93 8.30 -22.39 7.75
CA ARG A 93 6.87 -22.25 7.93
C ARG A 93 6.56 -21.75 9.34
N PHE A 94 5.68 -20.76 9.46
CA PHE A 94 5.34 -20.18 10.75
C PHE A 94 4.72 -21.19 11.71
N PHE A 95 3.97 -22.17 11.21
CA PHE A 95 3.41 -23.21 12.06
C PHE A 95 4.48 -24.17 12.61
N GLU A 96 5.55 -24.51 11.85
CA GLU A 96 6.68 -25.26 12.34
C GLU A 96 7.47 -24.48 13.41
N LEU A 97 7.75 -23.22 13.11
CA LEU A 97 8.45 -22.33 14.03
C LEU A 97 7.66 -22.10 15.32
N ALA A 98 6.32 -22.15 15.25
CA ALA A 98 5.43 -21.94 16.42
C ALA A 98 5.51 -23.07 17.45
N GLU A 99 5.91 -24.30 17.03
CA GLU A 99 6.12 -25.44 17.96
C GLU A 99 7.36 -25.26 18.85
N THR A 100 8.21 -24.28 18.53
CA THR A 100 9.43 -24.02 19.30
C THR A 100 9.13 -23.59 20.72
N THR A 101 9.90 -24.13 21.68
CA THR A 101 9.79 -23.75 23.10
C THR A 101 10.49 -22.41 23.40
N MET A 102 10.14 -21.78 24.54
CA MET A 102 10.77 -20.52 24.96
C MET A 102 12.29 -20.65 25.17
N ASN A 103 12.79 -21.83 25.55
CA ASN A 103 14.21 -22.06 25.73
C ASN A 103 15.00 -22.09 24.41
N ASN A 104 14.31 -22.33 23.30
CA ASN A 104 14.87 -22.42 21.95
C ASN A 104 14.45 -21.25 21.06
N ALA A 105 14.00 -20.14 21.62
CA ALA A 105 13.49 -18.98 20.86
C ALA A 105 14.52 -18.41 19.87
N ASP A 106 15.82 -18.57 20.13
CA ASP A 106 16.89 -18.18 19.18
C ASP A 106 16.79 -18.89 17.85
N GLN A 107 16.29 -20.13 17.81
CA GLN A 107 16.08 -20.87 16.56
C GLN A 107 15.05 -20.17 15.67
N VAL A 108 13.97 -19.62 16.28
CA VAL A 108 12.94 -18.88 15.53
C VAL A 108 13.51 -17.59 14.98
N LYS A 109 14.27 -16.83 15.77
CA LYS A 109 14.95 -15.60 15.31
C LYS A 109 15.85 -15.92 14.11
N ASN A 110 16.74 -16.88 14.24
CA ASN A 110 17.67 -17.27 13.19
C ASN A 110 16.93 -17.74 11.92
N ALA A 111 15.84 -18.50 12.06
CA ALA A 111 15.02 -18.93 10.93
C ALA A 111 14.39 -17.75 10.17
N ILE A 112 13.84 -16.75 10.89
CA ILE A 112 13.29 -15.55 10.30
C ILE A 112 14.37 -14.71 9.57
N GLU A 113 15.53 -14.52 10.17
CA GLU A 113 16.66 -13.80 9.56
C GLU A 113 17.17 -14.52 8.29
N ASN A 114 17.26 -15.85 8.32
CA ASN A 114 17.63 -16.65 7.16
C ASN A 114 16.53 -16.57 6.07
N MET A 115 15.27 -16.62 6.44
CA MET A 115 14.14 -16.44 5.51
C MET A 115 14.23 -15.10 4.80
N ILE A 116 14.48 -14.00 5.52
CA ILE A 116 14.69 -12.67 4.93
C ILE A 116 15.85 -12.72 3.92
N THR A 117 16.98 -13.30 4.32
CA THR A 117 18.16 -13.41 3.45
C THR A 117 17.85 -14.16 2.15
N GLN A 118 17.10 -15.25 2.23
CA GLN A 118 16.68 -16.00 1.05
C GLN A 118 15.73 -15.21 0.15
N ILE A 119 14.78 -14.48 0.73
CA ILE A 119 13.84 -13.66 -0.03
C ILE A 119 14.58 -12.51 -0.73
N VAL A 120 15.48 -11.83 -0.03
CA VAL A 120 16.27 -10.72 -0.57
C VAL A 120 17.10 -11.16 -1.78
N ASN A 121 17.71 -12.33 -1.70
CA ASN A 121 18.64 -12.79 -2.73
C ASN A 121 17.97 -13.49 -3.92
N ASN A 122 16.77 -14.08 -3.74
CA ASN A 122 16.22 -15.02 -4.71
C ASN A 122 14.81 -14.66 -5.20
N THR A 123 14.25 -13.53 -4.79
CA THR A 123 12.89 -13.18 -5.17
C THR A 123 12.74 -11.71 -5.56
N PRO A 124 11.72 -11.34 -6.35
CA PRO A 124 11.43 -9.95 -6.69
C PRO A 124 10.98 -9.12 -5.48
N TYR A 125 10.70 -9.75 -4.34
CA TYR A 125 10.27 -9.08 -3.11
C TYR A 125 11.43 -8.64 -2.21
N GLY A 126 12.67 -8.87 -2.63
CA GLY A 126 13.86 -8.60 -1.83
C GLY A 126 14.04 -7.14 -1.46
N ASP A 127 13.64 -6.23 -2.34
CA ASP A 127 13.73 -4.79 -2.13
C ASP A 127 12.87 -4.25 -0.96
N VAL A 128 11.80 -4.96 -0.61
CA VAL A 128 10.93 -4.66 0.55
C VAL A 128 11.62 -4.97 1.88
N LEU A 129 12.52 -5.97 1.88
CA LEU A 129 13.16 -6.53 3.06
C LEU A 129 14.65 -6.18 3.19
N GLN A 130 15.17 -5.24 2.38
CA GLN A 130 16.60 -4.87 2.37
C GLN A 130 17.10 -4.34 3.71
N GLU A 131 16.27 -3.61 4.44
CA GLU A 131 16.67 -3.16 5.77
C GLU A 131 16.54 -4.30 6.78
N PRO A 132 17.58 -4.57 7.59
CA PRO A 132 17.50 -5.61 8.60
C PRO A 132 16.39 -5.33 9.62
N LEU A 133 15.91 -6.38 10.27
CA LEU A 133 15.06 -6.22 11.45
C LEU A 133 15.88 -5.59 12.58
N ARG A 134 15.26 -4.67 13.30
CA ARG A 134 15.83 -4.08 14.53
C ARG A 134 15.41 -4.84 15.77
N LEU A 135 14.41 -5.72 15.63
CA LEU A 135 14.03 -6.67 16.65
C LEU A 135 15.24 -7.56 17.00
N HIS A 136 15.59 -7.67 18.25
CA HIS A 136 16.75 -8.43 18.68
C HIS A 136 16.44 -9.50 19.74
N ASN A 137 15.33 -9.39 20.45
CA ASN A 137 14.97 -10.34 21.50
C ASN A 137 14.30 -11.59 20.90
N PRO A 138 14.88 -12.79 21.03
CA PRO A 138 14.30 -14.01 20.45
C PRO A 138 12.88 -14.32 20.92
N LYS A 139 12.51 -13.91 22.14
CA LYS A 139 11.15 -14.10 22.67
C LYS A 139 10.12 -13.31 21.87
N THR A 140 10.49 -12.12 21.37
CA THR A 140 9.60 -11.32 20.52
C THR A 140 9.24 -12.08 19.26
N PHE A 141 10.25 -12.65 18.58
CA PHE A 141 10.04 -13.45 17.37
C PHE A 141 9.12 -14.65 17.64
N LEU A 142 9.40 -15.42 18.66
CA LEU A 142 8.60 -16.61 18.99
C LEU A 142 7.14 -16.27 19.29
N VAL A 143 6.88 -15.21 20.09
CA VAL A 143 5.51 -14.80 20.42
C VAL A 143 4.76 -14.34 19.17
N LEU A 144 5.40 -13.52 18.32
CA LEU A 144 4.77 -13.02 17.10
C LEU A 144 4.53 -14.14 16.08
N VAL A 145 5.48 -15.06 15.92
CA VAL A 145 5.32 -16.23 15.05
C VAL A 145 4.16 -17.10 15.52
N LYS A 146 4.05 -17.38 16.83
CA LYS A 146 2.91 -18.14 17.38
C LYS A 146 1.57 -17.46 17.13
N ASP A 147 1.50 -16.15 17.28
CA ASP A 147 0.28 -15.39 17.05
C ASP A 147 -0.13 -15.39 15.57
N LEU A 148 0.84 -15.39 14.65
CA LEU A 148 0.61 -15.36 13.21
C LEU A 148 0.41 -16.74 12.59
N ALA A 149 0.92 -17.81 13.22
CA ALA A 149 0.94 -19.15 12.67
C ALA A 149 -0.45 -19.71 12.33
N SER A 150 -1.45 -19.40 13.16
CA SER A 150 -2.83 -19.88 12.98
C SER A 150 -3.65 -19.08 11.98
N VAL A 151 -3.10 -17.98 11.44
CA VAL A 151 -3.82 -17.09 10.52
C VAL A 151 -3.45 -17.43 9.08
N SER A 152 -4.46 -17.49 8.20
CA SER A 152 -4.29 -17.48 6.76
C SER A 152 -4.62 -16.10 6.21
N PHE A 153 -3.61 -15.35 5.80
CA PHE A 153 -3.82 -14.08 5.12
C PHE A 153 -4.33 -14.28 3.69
N CYS A 154 -3.97 -15.38 3.04
CA CYS A 154 -4.48 -15.70 1.70
C CYS A 154 -5.98 -15.94 1.71
N ASP A 155 -6.54 -16.49 2.79
CA ASP A 155 -7.98 -16.75 2.95
C ASP A 155 -8.75 -15.54 3.52
N CYS A 156 -8.06 -14.48 3.98
CA CYS A 156 -8.72 -13.22 4.31
C CYS A 156 -9.18 -12.49 3.05
N SER A 157 -10.31 -11.80 3.14
CA SER A 157 -10.72 -10.92 2.03
C SER A 157 -9.68 -9.82 1.80
N VAL A 158 -9.50 -9.41 0.55
CA VAL A 158 -8.56 -8.33 0.19
C VAL A 158 -8.93 -7.05 0.93
N ASP A 159 -10.22 -6.73 0.99
CA ASP A 159 -10.75 -5.57 1.73
C ASP A 159 -10.38 -5.61 3.21
N SER A 160 -10.53 -6.78 3.86
CA SER A 160 -10.20 -6.95 5.28
C SER A 160 -8.70 -6.79 5.55
N LYS A 161 -7.86 -7.34 4.68
CA LYS A 161 -6.39 -7.21 4.79
C LYS A 161 -5.93 -5.77 4.65
N GLY A 162 -6.37 -5.11 3.59
CA GLY A 162 -6.04 -3.72 3.31
C GLY A 162 -6.51 -2.79 4.42
N ALA A 163 -7.76 -2.92 4.86
CA ALA A 163 -8.33 -2.12 5.94
C ALA A 163 -7.63 -2.36 7.29
N ALA A 164 -7.27 -3.61 7.60
CA ALA A 164 -6.54 -3.94 8.82
C ALA A 164 -5.12 -3.36 8.82
N PHE A 165 -4.42 -3.47 7.70
CA PHE A 165 -3.09 -2.90 7.55
C PHE A 165 -3.13 -1.37 7.65
N GLU A 166 -4.08 -0.72 6.98
CA GLU A 166 -4.29 0.72 7.07
C GLU A 166 -4.59 1.17 8.50
N TYR A 167 -5.51 0.46 9.19
CA TYR A 167 -5.82 0.74 10.59
C TYR A 167 -4.57 0.61 11.48
N TYR A 168 -3.80 -0.44 11.29
CA TYR A 168 -2.56 -0.68 12.04
C TYR A 168 -1.55 0.45 11.80
N VAL A 169 -1.34 0.84 10.56
CA VAL A 169 -0.46 1.94 10.18
C VAL A 169 -0.89 3.25 10.87
N ARG A 170 -2.17 3.60 10.79
CA ARG A 170 -2.73 4.80 11.43
C ARG A 170 -2.57 4.78 12.95
N ALA A 171 -2.86 3.65 13.58
CA ALA A 171 -2.79 3.50 15.04
C ALA A 171 -1.37 3.65 15.58
N THR A 172 -0.37 3.17 14.84
CA THR A 172 1.03 3.12 15.28
C THR A 172 1.82 4.39 14.95
N LEU A 173 1.43 5.12 13.90
CA LEU A 173 2.09 6.36 13.49
C LEU A 173 1.42 7.62 14.01
N LYS A 174 0.28 7.48 14.70
CA LYS A 174 -0.44 8.61 15.32
C LYS A 174 0.45 9.29 16.36
N GLY A 175 0.69 10.61 16.16
CA GLY A 175 1.52 11.42 17.07
C GLY A 175 3.03 11.42 16.77
N LYS A 176 3.52 10.64 15.82
CA LYS A 176 4.91 10.71 15.33
C LYS A 176 4.99 11.65 14.12
N LYS A 177 6.20 12.18 13.82
CA LYS A 177 6.42 13.02 12.62
C LYS A 177 5.95 12.35 11.32
N LEU A 178 5.98 11.03 11.26
CA LEU A 178 5.47 10.19 10.16
C LEU A 178 3.93 10.19 10.07
N GLY A 179 3.20 10.48 11.12
CA GLY A 179 1.73 10.54 11.13
C GLY A 179 1.12 11.71 10.34
N GLN A 180 1.94 12.64 9.85
CA GLN A 180 1.51 13.77 9.02
C GLN A 180 1.10 13.37 7.60
N TYR A 181 1.31 12.11 7.19
CA TYR A 181 1.21 11.69 5.79
C TYR A 181 -0.02 10.83 5.48
N PHE A 182 -0.97 10.70 6.42
CA PHE A 182 -2.17 9.88 6.19
C PHE A 182 -3.33 10.69 5.66
N THR A 183 -3.78 10.33 4.47
CA THR A 183 -5.04 10.82 3.94
C THR A 183 -6.19 10.03 4.59
N PRO A 184 -7.20 10.69 5.19
CA PRO A 184 -8.38 10.02 5.69
C PRO A 184 -9.04 9.18 4.60
N ARG A 185 -9.56 8.01 4.98
CA ARG A 185 -10.17 7.07 4.02
C ARG A 185 -11.35 7.71 3.27
N GLU A 186 -12.09 8.56 3.94
CA GLU A 186 -13.22 9.30 3.39
C GLU A 186 -12.78 10.26 2.26
N VAL A 187 -11.59 10.86 2.40
CA VAL A 187 -10.99 11.70 1.35
C VAL A 187 -10.54 10.86 0.17
N VAL A 188 -9.90 9.70 0.43
CA VAL A 188 -9.52 8.75 -0.61
C VAL A 188 -10.75 8.29 -1.41
N GLN A 189 -11.83 7.95 -0.70
CA GLN A 189 -13.09 7.54 -1.31
C GLN A 189 -13.71 8.67 -2.16
N LEU A 190 -13.78 9.88 -1.61
CA LEU A 190 -14.30 11.04 -2.32
C LEU A 190 -13.50 11.30 -3.60
N MET A 191 -12.18 11.32 -3.52
CA MET A 191 -11.32 11.58 -4.67
C MET A 191 -11.44 10.47 -5.72
N THR A 192 -11.51 9.21 -5.30
CA THR A 192 -11.76 8.08 -6.21
C THR A 192 -13.12 8.19 -6.88
N TYR A 193 -14.16 8.58 -6.14
CA TYR A 193 -15.49 8.81 -6.71
C TYR A 193 -15.51 9.94 -7.74
N LEU A 194 -14.78 11.04 -7.49
CA LEU A 194 -14.72 12.18 -8.40
C LEU A 194 -13.98 11.86 -9.71
N VAL A 195 -12.93 11.05 -9.63
CA VAL A 195 -12.14 10.66 -10.80
C VAL A 195 -12.82 9.51 -11.55
N GLY A 196 -13.33 8.54 -10.83
CA GLY A 196 -13.88 7.29 -11.37
C GLY A 196 -12.79 6.32 -11.87
N GLU A 197 -13.07 5.05 -11.72
CA GLU A 197 -12.19 3.95 -12.16
C GLU A 197 -12.45 3.51 -13.62
N ASP A 198 -13.49 4.02 -14.24
CA ASP A 198 -13.89 3.65 -15.61
C ASP A 198 -12.79 3.88 -16.65
N LYS A 199 -12.00 4.94 -16.46
CA LYS A 199 -10.87 5.25 -17.33
C LYS A 199 -9.81 4.15 -17.29
N ILE A 200 -9.52 3.64 -16.09
CA ILE A 200 -8.58 2.53 -15.89
C ILE A 200 -9.12 1.28 -16.57
N ILE A 201 -10.37 0.93 -16.26
CA ILE A 201 -11.01 -0.30 -16.76
C ILE A 201 -11.12 -0.28 -18.27
N ASN A 202 -11.59 0.82 -18.85
CA ASN A 202 -11.71 0.95 -20.32
C ASN A 202 -10.34 0.90 -21.01
N SER A 203 -9.29 1.46 -20.40
CA SER A 203 -7.94 1.39 -20.96
C SER A 203 -7.42 -0.05 -20.98
N VAL A 204 -7.57 -0.81 -19.90
CA VAL A 204 -7.07 -2.19 -19.85
C VAL A 204 -7.89 -3.11 -20.77
N ILE A 205 -9.21 -2.92 -20.85
CA ILE A 205 -10.07 -3.68 -21.78
C ILE A 205 -9.67 -3.42 -23.24
N ASN A 206 -9.39 -2.17 -23.58
CA ASN A 206 -8.99 -1.77 -24.94
C ASN A 206 -7.50 -1.99 -25.22
N ASN A 207 -6.79 -2.68 -24.36
CA ASN A 207 -5.35 -2.93 -24.45
C ASN A 207 -4.50 -1.64 -24.61
N SER A 208 -4.96 -0.54 -24.01
CA SER A 208 -4.26 0.75 -24.00
C SER A 208 -3.42 0.88 -22.73
N LYS A 209 -2.29 1.60 -22.86
CA LYS A 209 -1.48 1.94 -21.68
C LYS A 209 -2.19 2.98 -20.85
N ILE A 210 -2.17 2.79 -19.54
CA ILE A 210 -2.61 3.78 -18.56
C ILE A 210 -1.64 3.76 -17.37
N LYS A 211 -1.21 4.93 -16.94
CA LYS A 211 -0.37 5.11 -15.78
C LYS A 211 -1.09 5.97 -14.75
N VAL A 212 -1.30 5.40 -13.58
CA VAL A 212 -1.84 6.06 -12.38
C VAL A 212 -0.70 6.27 -11.40
N LEU A 213 -0.45 7.50 -10.99
CA LEU A 213 0.67 7.86 -10.14
C LEU A 213 0.21 8.56 -8.85
N ASP A 214 0.81 8.15 -7.74
CA ASP A 214 0.84 8.93 -6.50
C ASP A 214 2.31 9.26 -6.16
N PRO A 215 2.77 10.50 -6.43
CA PRO A 215 4.16 10.91 -6.22
C PRO A 215 4.52 11.22 -4.76
N ALA A 216 3.57 11.13 -3.84
CA ALA A 216 3.75 11.25 -2.40
C ALA A 216 2.89 10.18 -1.71
N CYS A 217 3.15 8.91 -2.09
CA CYS A 217 2.18 7.83 -1.88
C CYS A 217 1.95 7.45 -0.42
N GLY A 218 2.80 7.92 0.49
CA GLY A 218 2.68 7.52 1.87
C GLY A 218 2.72 5.99 1.98
N THR A 219 1.73 5.40 2.61
CA THR A 219 1.57 3.94 2.70
C THR A 219 0.75 3.33 1.57
N GLY A 220 0.55 4.04 0.48
CA GLY A 220 -0.12 3.56 -0.73
C GLY A 220 -1.65 3.58 -0.68
N GLY A 221 -2.24 4.34 0.24
CA GLY A 221 -3.70 4.33 0.48
C GLY A 221 -4.54 4.63 -0.76
N PHE A 222 -4.17 5.64 -1.57
CA PHE A 222 -4.86 5.95 -2.82
C PHE A 222 -4.74 4.82 -3.85
N LEU A 223 -3.52 4.31 -4.04
CA LEU A 223 -3.24 3.30 -5.05
C LEU A 223 -3.96 1.99 -4.75
N VAL A 224 -3.89 1.54 -3.48
CA VAL A 224 -4.60 0.33 -3.02
C VAL A 224 -6.10 0.46 -3.22
N TYR A 225 -6.68 1.58 -2.76
CA TYR A 225 -8.12 1.76 -2.82
C TYR A 225 -8.63 1.82 -4.27
N LEU A 226 -7.96 2.60 -5.12
CA LEU A 226 -8.35 2.73 -6.53
C LEU A 226 -8.17 1.41 -7.30
N MET A 227 -7.11 0.64 -7.00
CA MET A 227 -6.90 -0.69 -7.56
C MET A 227 -8.04 -1.64 -7.17
N GLN A 228 -8.43 -1.66 -5.90
CA GLN A 228 -9.51 -2.52 -5.40
C GLN A 228 -10.84 -2.18 -6.05
N GLU A 229 -11.20 -0.90 -6.15
CA GLU A 229 -12.45 -0.48 -6.80
C GLU A 229 -12.43 -0.80 -8.31
N ALA A 230 -11.31 -0.63 -9.00
CA ALA A 230 -11.17 -1.02 -10.39
C ALA A 230 -11.36 -2.54 -10.60
N LEU A 231 -10.72 -3.37 -9.76
CA LEU A 231 -10.87 -4.82 -9.82
C LEU A 231 -12.31 -5.28 -9.50
N LYS A 232 -12.95 -4.66 -8.51
CA LYS A 232 -14.33 -4.94 -8.15
C LYS A 232 -15.30 -4.63 -9.28
N LYS A 233 -15.15 -3.47 -9.93
CA LYS A 233 -15.99 -3.06 -11.05
C LYS A 233 -15.71 -3.90 -12.30
N LEU A 234 -14.45 -4.28 -12.55
CA LEU A 234 -14.10 -5.20 -13.63
C LEU A 234 -14.77 -6.58 -13.43
N LYS A 235 -14.82 -7.06 -12.18
CA LYS A 235 -15.52 -8.30 -11.84
C LYS A 235 -17.01 -8.23 -12.15
N ILE A 236 -17.66 -7.10 -11.84
CA ILE A 236 -19.08 -6.89 -12.17
C ILE A 236 -19.30 -6.96 -13.69
N ARG A 237 -18.41 -6.35 -14.50
CA ARG A 237 -18.51 -6.44 -15.96
C ARG A 237 -18.36 -7.87 -16.47
N MET A 238 -17.49 -8.68 -15.85
CA MET A 238 -17.37 -10.10 -16.19
C MET A 238 -18.66 -10.88 -15.80
N GLU A 239 -19.21 -10.62 -14.62
CA GLU A 239 -20.46 -11.24 -14.16
C GLU A 239 -21.65 -10.88 -15.08
N ASN A 240 -21.66 -9.67 -15.62
CA ASN A 240 -22.61 -9.19 -16.62
C ASN A 240 -22.35 -9.77 -18.03
N ARG A 241 -21.32 -10.62 -18.22
CA ARG A 241 -20.93 -11.23 -19.51
C ARG A 241 -20.44 -10.22 -20.56
N GLU A 242 -19.92 -9.07 -20.11
CA GLU A 242 -19.31 -8.08 -21.00
C GLU A 242 -17.87 -8.49 -21.41
N LEU A 243 -17.27 -9.42 -20.67
CA LEU A 243 -15.91 -9.93 -20.89
C LEU A 243 -15.88 -11.45 -20.87
N THR A 244 -15.04 -12.04 -21.71
CA THR A 244 -14.68 -13.45 -21.60
C THR A 244 -13.81 -13.66 -20.34
N LYS A 245 -13.72 -14.91 -19.85
CA LYS A 245 -12.88 -15.24 -18.71
C LYS A 245 -11.41 -14.91 -18.97
N GLU A 246 -10.92 -15.21 -20.16
CA GLU A 246 -9.54 -14.94 -20.60
C GLU A 246 -9.24 -13.44 -20.58
N ASN A 247 -10.11 -12.63 -21.22
CA ASN A 247 -9.95 -11.17 -21.21
C ASN A 247 -10.02 -10.58 -19.80
N TYR A 248 -10.90 -11.11 -18.95
CA TYR A 248 -10.98 -10.70 -17.56
C TYR A 248 -9.67 -10.99 -16.82
N ASP A 249 -9.10 -12.19 -16.95
CA ASP A 249 -7.88 -12.57 -16.27
C ASP A 249 -6.68 -11.72 -16.74
N ASP A 250 -6.60 -11.41 -18.06
CA ASP A 250 -5.57 -10.48 -18.56
C ASP A 250 -5.76 -9.06 -18.04
N CYS A 251 -6.99 -8.55 -18.02
CA CYS A 251 -7.27 -7.23 -17.43
C CYS A 251 -6.91 -7.18 -15.93
N VAL A 252 -7.20 -8.22 -15.17
CA VAL A 252 -6.82 -8.33 -13.75
C VAL A 252 -5.30 -8.29 -13.61
N ARG A 253 -4.56 -9.06 -14.42
CA ARG A 253 -3.11 -9.04 -14.42
C ARG A 253 -2.58 -7.65 -14.71
N ARG A 254 -3.06 -7.00 -15.78
CA ARG A 254 -2.63 -5.65 -16.16
C ARG A 254 -2.92 -4.60 -15.11
N ILE A 255 -4.10 -4.63 -14.48
CA ILE A 255 -4.43 -3.71 -13.39
C ILE A 255 -3.41 -3.87 -12.25
N LYS A 256 -3.03 -5.09 -11.92
CA LYS A 256 -2.12 -5.38 -10.81
C LYS A 256 -0.65 -5.08 -11.11
N GLU A 257 -0.23 -5.26 -12.37
CA GLU A 257 1.19 -5.28 -12.71
C GLU A 257 1.66 -4.04 -13.50
N GLU A 258 0.73 -3.31 -14.16
CA GLU A 258 1.13 -2.32 -15.17
C GLU A 258 0.58 -0.90 -14.89
N VAL A 259 -0.41 -0.75 -14.01
CA VAL A 259 -1.21 0.49 -13.92
C VAL A 259 -0.72 1.44 -12.83
N PHE A 260 -0.38 0.93 -11.65
CA PHE A 260 -0.19 1.73 -10.44
C PHE A 260 1.27 2.00 -10.11
N TYR A 261 1.60 3.28 -9.91
CA TYR A 261 2.94 3.78 -9.62
C TYR A 261 2.90 4.68 -8.39
N GLY A 262 3.91 4.58 -7.54
CA GLY A 262 4.01 5.44 -6.36
C GLY A 262 5.45 5.76 -6.01
N SER A 263 5.65 6.92 -5.41
CA SER A 263 6.96 7.35 -4.91
C SER A 263 6.81 7.97 -3.52
N ASP A 264 7.77 7.71 -2.65
CA ASP A 264 7.89 8.38 -1.37
C ASP A 264 9.36 8.61 -1.02
N ALA A 265 9.67 9.78 -0.47
CA ALA A 265 11.03 10.15 -0.08
C ALA A 265 11.52 9.43 1.19
N ASN A 266 10.61 8.86 1.98
CA ASN A 266 10.94 8.06 3.14
C ASN A 266 10.99 6.58 2.78
N ARG A 267 12.17 5.96 2.89
CA ARG A 267 12.39 4.55 2.54
C ARG A 267 11.46 3.60 3.29
N GLY A 268 11.28 3.78 4.60
CA GLY A 268 10.41 2.90 5.40
C GLY A 268 8.94 3.03 5.03
N VAL A 269 8.51 4.23 4.66
CA VAL A 269 7.13 4.50 4.20
C VAL A 269 6.92 3.90 2.81
N ALA A 270 7.86 4.08 1.88
CA ALA A 270 7.80 3.47 0.55
C ALA A 270 7.78 1.93 0.63
N ALA A 271 8.60 1.31 1.50
CA ALA A 271 8.56 -0.12 1.75
C ALA A 271 7.20 -0.58 2.30
N SER A 272 6.61 0.22 3.21
CA SER A 272 5.26 -0.05 3.74
C SER A 272 4.18 0.05 2.66
N ALA A 273 4.27 1.05 1.76
CA ALA A 273 3.37 1.17 0.63
C ALA A 273 3.46 -0.04 -0.29
N LYS A 274 4.66 -0.50 -0.59
CA LYS A 274 4.90 -1.68 -1.40
C LYS A 274 4.31 -2.93 -0.77
N MET A 275 4.55 -3.14 0.53
CA MET A 275 3.92 -4.24 1.28
C MET A 275 2.39 -4.16 1.22
N ASN A 276 1.82 -2.96 1.38
CA ASN A 276 0.37 -2.77 1.34
C ASN A 276 -0.23 -3.15 -0.03
N MET A 277 0.41 -2.74 -1.12
CA MET A 277 0.01 -3.14 -2.48
C MET A 277 0.06 -4.65 -2.66
N ILE A 278 1.15 -5.31 -2.24
CA ILE A 278 1.30 -6.78 -2.34
C ILE A 278 0.25 -7.50 -1.48
N ILE A 279 -0.03 -7.01 -0.27
CA ILE A 279 -1.08 -7.55 0.61
C ILE A 279 -2.47 -7.39 -0.04
N ALA A 280 -2.71 -6.28 -0.72
CA ALA A 280 -3.94 -6.01 -1.45
C ALA A 280 -4.10 -6.85 -2.72
N GLY A 281 -3.11 -7.66 -3.07
CA GLY A 281 -3.16 -8.60 -4.19
C GLY A 281 -2.45 -8.14 -5.45
N ASP A 282 -1.65 -7.08 -5.37
CA ASP A 282 -0.73 -6.68 -6.44
C ASP A 282 0.41 -7.71 -6.57
N GLY A 283 0.74 -8.09 -7.79
CA GLY A 283 1.84 -9.02 -8.07
C GLY A 283 3.19 -8.31 -8.16
N HIS A 284 3.23 -7.15 -8.80
CA HIS A 284 4.41 -6.32 -9.02
C HIS A 284 4.09 -4.87 -8.72
N THR A 285 4.88 -4.24 -7.84
CA THR A 285 4.65 -2.86 -7.48
C THR A 285 5.68 -1.94 -8.11
N HIS A 286 5.21 -0.84 -8.69
CA HIS A 286 6.06 0.27 -9.12
C HIS A 286 6.17 1.34 -8.03
N ILE A 287 6.27 0.91 -6.77
CA ILE A 287 6.54 1.79 -5.66
C ILE A 287 8.04 1.97 -5.50
N ILE A 288 8.51 3.21 -5.52
CA ILE A 288 9.95 3.55 -5.49
C ILE A 288 10.24 4.48 -4.31
N HIS A 289 11.32 4.19 -3.60
CA HIS A 289 11.91 5.15 -2.67
C HIS A 289 12.71 6.17 -3.47
N GLU A 290 12.19 7.37 -3.62
CA GLU A 290 12.86 8.46 -4.33
C GLU A 290 12.36 9.82 -3.87
N ASP A 291 13.17 10.86 -4.05
CA ASP A 291 12.71 12.24 -3.98
C ASP A 291 11.94 12.57 -5.26
N SER A 292 10.63 12.65 -5.14
CA SER A 292 9.73 12.93 -6.27
C SER A 292 9.95 14.32 -6.89
N LEU A 293 10.59 15.25 -6.20
CA LEU A 293 10.92 16.57 -6.75
C LEU A 293 12.28 16.58 -7.46
N SER A 294 13.05 15.51 -7.40
CA SER A 294 14.28 15.38 -8.18
C SER A 294 14.02 15.41 -9.68
N PHE A 295 14.91 16.04 -10.43
CA PHE A 295 14.89 16.03 -11.90
C PHE A 295 15.00 14.59 -12.46
N ASN A 296 15.72 13.71 -11.74
CA ASN A 296 15.97 12.33 -12.12
C ASN A 296 14.97 11.34 -11.51
N ALA A 297 13.83 11.80 -10.97
CA ALA A 297 12.80 10.90 -10.46
C ALA A 297 12.35 9.91 -11.54
N GLN A 298 12.23 8.62 -11.16
CA GLN A 298 12.03 7.52 -12.09
C GLN A 298 10.55 7.37 -12.47
N ASN A 299 9.65 7.56 -11.49
CA ASN A 299 8.22 7.37 -11.71
C ASN A 299 7.55 8.51 -12.47
N TRP A 300 8.13 9.68 -12.51
CA TRP A 300 7.61 10.78 -13.31
C TRP A 300 8.73 11.70 -13.81
N ASN A 301 8.56 12.17 -15.03
CA ASN A 301 9.57 13.02 -15.67
C ASN A 301 8.88 14.06 -16.58
N VAL A 302 9.17 15.33 -16.32
CA VAL A 302 8.61 16.46 -17.08
C VAL A 302 9.05 16.47 -18.55
N ASN A 303 10.20 15.87 -18.86
CA ASN A 303 10.70 15.75 -20.23
C ASN A 303 10.07 14.58 -21.01
N LYS A 304 9.36 13.68 -20.32
CA LYS A 304 8.64 12.56 -20.92
C LYS A 304 7.34 12.33 -20.17
N PRO A 305 6.34 13.20 -20.36
CA PRO A 305 5.04 13.04 -19.70
C PRO A 305 4.41 11.71 -20.10
N ASP A 306 4.05 10.90 -19.10
CA ASP A 306 3.45 9.59 -19.29
C ASP A 306 2.31 9.27 -18.31
N CYS A 307 2.02 10.18 -17.38
CA CYS A 307 0.96 9.99 -16.38
C CYS A 307 -0.41 10.32 -16.98
N ASN A 308 -1.32 9.36 -16.93
CA ASN A 308 -2.71 9.54 -17.38
C ASN A 308 -3.62 10.03 -16.26
N LEU A 309 -3.30 9.63 -15.03
CA LEU A 309 -3.99 10.03 -13.81
C LEU A 309 -2.98 10.21 -12.69
N ILE A 310 -3.00 11.37 -12.03
CA ILE A 310 -2.28 11.59 -10.78
C ILE A 310 -3.30 11.79 -9.67
N MET A 311 -3.20 10.98 -8.61
CA MET A 311 -4.03 11.10 -7.43
C MET A 311 -3.15 11.10 -6.18
N THR A 312 -3.13 12.22 -5.44
CA THR A 312 -2.15 12.39 -4.36
C THR A 312 -2.60 13.39 -3.30
N ASN A 313 -2.01 13.25 -2.12
CA ASN A 313 -2.03 14.24 -1.05
C ASN A 313 -0.58 14.65 -0.73
N PRO A 314 0.01 15.62 -1.46
CA PRO A 314 1.40 16.00 -1.28
C PRO A 314 1.64 16.69 0.07
N PRO A 315 2.88 16.76 0.57
CA PRO A 315 3.19 17.39 1.84
C PRO A 315 2.82 18.88 1.86
N PHE A 316 2.29 19.36 3.01
CA PHE A 316 1.85 20.73 3.23
C PHE A 316 2.83 21.51 4.11
N GLY A 317 2.94 22.80 3.84
CA GLY A 317 3.63 23.74 4.73
C GLY A 317 5.13 23.55 4.83
N THR A 318 5.71 22.75 3.95
CA THR A 318 7.11 22.36 3.93
C THR A 318 7.91 23.18 2.90
N ALA A 319 9.20 23.30 3.13
CA ALA A 319 10.13 24.08 2.30
C ALA A 319 11.12 23.15 1.55
N GLU A 320 10.60 22.07 0.95
CA GLU A 320 11.40 21.09 0.19
C GLU A 320 12.27 21.75 -0.86
N GLY A 321 11.82 22.87 -1.42
CA GLY A 321 12.60 23.63 -2.40
C GLY A 321 13.93 24.17 -1.87
N ASP A 322 14.12 24.27 -0.57
CA ASP A 322 15.40 24.70 0.01
C ASP A 322 16.47 23.62 -0.15
N SER A 323 16.11 22.35 -0.09
CA SER A 323 17.01 21.19 -0.23
C SER A 323 17.30 20.81 -1.68
N LEU A 324 16.52 21.31 -2.65
CA LEU A 324 16.69 20.98 -4.06
C LEU A 324 17.97 21.53 -4.65
N SER A 325 18.65 20.74 -5.47
CA SER A 325 19.81 21.15 -6.24
C SER A 325 19.44 22.23 -7.27
N LYS A 326 20.45 22.89 -7.84
CA LYS A 326 20.22 23.85 -8.94
C LYS A 326 19.57 23.17 -10.15
N THR A 327 19.96 21.94 -10.46
CA THR A 327 19.41 21.16 -11.58
C THR A 327 17.93 20.84 -11.32
N ASP A 328 17.60 20.41 -10.11
CA ASP A 328 16.21 20.12 -9.77
C ASP A 328 15.31 21.36 -9.87
N LYS A 329 15.83 22.52 -9.47
CA LYS A 329 15.09 23.80 -9.55
C LYS A 329 14.82 24.27 -10.98
N GLN A 330 15.63 23.87 -11.96
CA GLN A 330 15.47 24.29 -13.36
C GLN A 330 14.23 23.71 -14.04
N GLN A 331 13.65 22.61 -13.51
CA GLN A 331 12.44 22.03 -14.07
C GLN A 331 11.16 22.82 -13.76
N PHE A 332 11.21 23.79 -12.83
CA PHE A 332 10.02 24.52 -12.36
C PHE A 332 9.91 25.89 -13.01
N ALA A 333 8.75 26.17 -13.64
CA ALA A 333 8.48 27.45 -14.27
C ALA A 333 8.27 28.59 -13.25
N VAL A 334 7.63 28.28 -12.12
CA VAL A 334 7.40 29.24 -11.02
C VAL A 334 8.42 28.95 -9.91
N SER A 335 9.32 29.90 -9.67
CA SER A 335 10.30 29.78 -8.61
C SER A 335 9.68 29.88 -7.22
N THR A 336 9.89 28.85 -6.40
CA THR A 336 9.36 28.77 -5.04
C THR A 336 10.15 27.77 -4.21
N THR A 337 10.10 27.90 -2.88
CA THR A 337 10.60 26.91 -1.94
C THR A 337 9.50 26.03 -1.36
N LYS A 338 8.22 26.37 -1.60
CA LYS A 338 7.07 25.61 -1.08
C LYS A 338 6.92 24.28 -1.81
N GLY A 339 7.06 23.18 -1.11
CA GLY A 339 6.95 21.84 -1.67
C GLY A 339 5.66 21.60 -2.44
N GLN A 340 4.51 21.95 -1.89
CA GLN A 340 3.23 21.78 -2.57
C GLN A 340 3.16 22.53 -3.93
N TYR A 341 3.77 23.72 -4.04
CA TYR A 341 3.78 24.49 -5.30
C TYR A 341 4.67 23.80 -6.35
N LEU A 342 5.75 23.15 -5.89
CA LEU A 342 6.64 22.36 -6.75
C LEU A 342 5.93 21.08 -7.23
N PHE A 343 5.27 20.38 -6.30
CA PHE A 343 4.46 19.19 -6.65
C PHE A 343 3.40 19.51 -7.70
N LEU A 344 2.63 20.60 -7.53
CA LEU A 344 1.59 21.00 -8.49
C LEU A 344 2.15 21.27 -9.88
N GLN A 345 3.29 21.96 -10.00
CA GLN A 345 3.94 22.18 -11.29
C GLN A 345 4.37 20.87 -11.94
N LYS A 346 5.06 20.01 -11.18
CA LYS A 346 5.55 18.74 -11.69
C LYS A 346 4.43 17.78 -12.07
N MET A 347 3.32 17.75 -11.32
CA MET A 347 2.11 17.00 -11.71
C MET A 347 1.63 17.43 -13.09
N ILE A 348 1.50 18.74 -13.33
CA ILE A 348 1.01 19.28 -14.59
C ILE A 348 1.94 18.91 -15.74
N ASP A 349 3.25 19.09 -15.55
CA ASP A 349 4.24 18.88 -16.61
C ASP A 349 4.53 17.40 -16.89
N SER A 350 4.19 16.50 -15.97
CA SER A 350 4.34 15.05 -16.14
C SER A 350 3.07 14.35 -16.61
N THR A 351 1.95 15.07 -16.71
CA THR A 351 0.67 14.53 -17.15
C THR A 351 0.53 14.63 -18.66
N VAL A 352 0.08 13.57 -19.31
CA VAL A 352 -0.19 13.58 -20.76
C VAL A 352 -1.35 14.50 -21.12
N ALA A 353 -1.41 14.96 -22.36
CA ALA A 353 -2.55 15.74 -22.84
C ALA A 353 -3.87 14.95 -22.65
N GLY A 354 -4.87 15.59 -22.03
CA GLY A 354 -6.13 14.95 -21.66
C GLY A 354 -6.05 14.03 -20.43
N GLY A 355 -4.90 13.97 -19.77
CA GLY A 355 -4.77 13.32 -18.46
C GLY A 355 -5.46 14.10 -17.34
N GLU A 356 -5.54 13.52 -16.16
CA GLU A 356 -6.27 14.08 -15.02
C GLU A 356 -5.41 14.14 -13.77
N ILE A 357 -5.62 15.18 -12.98
CA ILE A 357 -4.97 15.38 -11.69
C ILE A 357 -6.06 15.60 -10.64
N CYS A 358 -6.06 14.78 -9.60
CA CYS A 358 -6.90 14.94 -8.43
C CYS A 358 -5.99 15.02 -7.20
N THR A 359 -5.92 16.17 -6.57
CA THR A 359 -4.95 16.41 -5.49
C THR A 359 -5.56 17.19 -4.34
N VAL A 360 -5.13 16.87 -3.13
CA VAL A 360 -5.41 17.70 -1.95
C VAL A 360 -4.45 18.89 -1.97
N ILE A 361 -4.96 20.08 -1.70
CA ILE A 361 -4.17 21.31 -1.67
C ILE A 361 -4.46 22.13 -0.42
N ASP A 362 -3.47 22.90 0.00
CA ASP A 362 -3.63 23.94 1.02
C ASP A 362 -4.44 25.12 0.45
N GLU A 363 -5.35 25.65 1.23
CA GLU A 363 -6.18 26.79 0.83
C GLU A 363 -5.33 28.00 0.39
N GLY A 364 -4.13 28.17 0.96
CA GLY A 364 -3.19 29.21 0.59
C GLY A 364 -2.75 29.18 -0.88
N VAL A 365 -2.90 28.05 -1.58
CA VAL A 365 -2.70 27.96 -3.04
C VAL A 365 -3.74 28.81 -3.76
N LEU A 366 -4.98 28.80 -3.27
CA LEU A 366 -6.13 29.43 -3.93
C LEU A 366 -6.26 30.92 -3.60
N ASN A 367 -6.02 31.32 -2.36
CA ASN A 367 -6.43 32.64 -1.86
C ASN A 367 -5.27 33.62 -1.56
N THR A 368 -4.00 33.16 -1.49
CA THR A 368 -2.90 34.07 -1.16
C THR A 368 -2.28 34.77 -2.38
N GLY A 369 -1.77 35.99 -2.19
CA GLY A 369 -1.01 36.69 -3.21
C GLY A 369 0.24 35.94 -3.67
N LYS A 370 0.91 35.19 -2.76
CA LYS A 370 2.08 34.38 -3.07
C LYS A 370 1.78 33.21 -4.02
N GLY A 371 0.50 32.76 -4.11
CA GLY A 371 0.07 31.71 -5.04
C GLY A 371 -0.31 32.22 -6.43
N MET A 372 -0.30 33.52 -6.68
CA MET A 372 -0.83 34.10 -7.92
C MET A 372 -0.13 33.56 -9.18
N GLU A 373 1.19 33.53 -9.19
CA GLU A 373 1.95 33.05 -10.36
C GLU A 373 1.70 31.54 -10.61
N LEU A 374 1.59 30.75 -9.54
CA LEU A 374 1.22 29.34 -9.67
C LEU A 374 -0.20 29.17 -10.22
N ARG A 375 -1.18 29.94 -9.76
CA ARG A 375 -2.54 29.89 -10.31
C ARG A 375 -2.58 30.27 -11.80
N LYS A 376 -1.83 31.31 -12.21
CA LYS A 376 -1.69 31.64 -13.64
C LYS A 376 -1.10 30.48 -14.43
N TYR A 377 -0.07 29.83 -13.87
CA TYR A 377 0.55 28.67 -14.49
C TYR A 377 -0.47 27.52 -14.64
N ILE A 378 -1.20 27.16 -13.58
CA ILE A 378 -2.25 26.14 -13.62
C ILE A 378 -3.27 26.46 -14.70
N LEU A 379 -3.84 27.67 -14.70
CA LEU A 379 -4.86 28.06 -15.66
C LEU A 379 -4.35 28.15 -17.12
N SER A 380 -3.05 28.32 -17.32
CA SER A 380 -2.45 28.29 -18.67
C SER A 380 -2.29 26.90 -19.24
N LYS A 381 -2.28 25.85 -18.40
CA LYS A 381 -1.99 24.47 -18.78
C LYS A 381 -3.18 23.53 -18.57
N CYS A 382 -4.06 23.82 -17.64
CA CYS A 382 -5.12 22.94 -17.18
C CYS A 382 -6.50 23.59 -17.21
N ILE A 383 -7.51 22.75 -17.35
CA ILE A 383 -8.90 23.12 -17.05
C ILE A 383 -9.20 22.65 -15.63
N VAL A 384 -9.52 23.56 -14.73
CA VAL A 384 -9.97 23.25 -13.39
C VAL A 384 -11.41 22.73 -13.47
N LYS A 385 -11.61 21.44 -13.20
CA LYS A 385 -12.94 20.81 -13.28
C LYS A 385 -13.78 21.04 -12.02
N ALA A 386 -13.15 20.98 -10.86
CA ALA A 386 -13.81 21.13 -9.57
C ALA A 386 -12.83 21.61 -8.49
N ILE A 387 -13.34 22.33 -7.53
CA ILE A 387 -12.69 22.62 -6.24
C ILE A 387 -13.70 22.22 -5.17
N VAL A 388 -13.28 21.30 -4.28
CA VAL A 388 -14.12 20.79 -3.20
C VAL A 388 -13.50 21.20 -1.88
N ASN A 389 -14.23 21.96 -1.10
CA ASN A 389 -13.81 22.33 0.25
C ASN A 389 -14.03 21.18 1.22
N LEU A 390 -12.99 20.82 1.96
CA LEU A 390 -13.07 19.76 2.97
C LEU A 390 -13.31 20.40 4.36
N PRO A 391 -14.17 19.78 5.20
CA PRO A 391 -14.33 20.22 6.58
C PRO A 391 -13.00 20.26 7.34
N LEU A 392 -12.82 21.23 8.22
CA LEU A 392 -11.58 21.44 8.99
C LEU A 392 -11.12 20.21 9.77
N GLU A 393 -12.07 19.38 10.21
CA GLU A 393 -11.81 18.16 10.98
C GLU A 393 -11.37 16.97 10.10
N THR A 394 -11.52 17.10 8.79
CA THR A 394 -11.25 16.01 7.85
C THR A 394 -9.76 15.73 7.71
N VAL A 395 -8.91 16.74 7.89
CA VAL A 395 -7.46 16.63 7.80
C VAL A 395 -6.88 16.96 9.16
N SER A 396 -6.42 15.95 9.90
CA SER A 396 -5.90 16.10 11.28
C SER A 396 -4.52 16.79 11.31
N TYR A 397 -4.39 17.95 10.66
CA TYR A 397 -3.20 18.79 10.77
C TYR A 397 -3.37 19.81 11.88
N THR A 398 -2.86 19.51 13.05
CA THR A 398 -2.97 20.31 14.29
C THR A 398 -2.30 21.69 14.22
N HIS A 399 -1.77 22.12 13.07
CA HIS A 399 -1.03 23.37 12.93
C HIS A 399 -1.52 24.33 11.82
N LEU A 400 -2.52 23.94 11.04
CA LEU A 400 -3.12 24.84 10.06
C LEU A 400 -4.43 25.42 10.63
N ARG A 401 -4.36 26.58 11.26
CA ARG A 401 -5.55 27.40 11.48
C ARG A 401 -6.03 27.89 10.11
N ALA A 402 -7.09 27.29 9.60
CA ALA A 402 -7.85 27.89 8.51
C ALA A 402 -8.48 29.17 9.07
N HIS A 403 -8.09 30.31 8.53
CA HIS A 403 -8.87 31.53 8.67
C HIS A 403 -10.04 31.43 7.70
N GLU A 404 -11.24 31.41 8.26
CA GLU A 404 -12.46 31.53 7.50
C GLU A 404 -12.39 32.83 6.67
N THR A 405 -12.45 32.69 5.36
CA THR A 405 -12.75 33.80 4.47
C THR A 405 -13.96 33.39 3.65
N GLU A 406 -15.11 33.84 4.04
CA GLU A 406 -16.31 33.81 3.21
C GLU A 406 -16.00 34.55 1.91
N LEU A 407 -16.00 33.88 0.80
CA LEU A 407 -16.07 34.49 -0.53
C LEU A 407 -17.54 34.69 -0.87
N HIS A 408 -18.01 35.89 -0.66
CA HIS A 408 -19.22 36.34 -1.34
C HIS A 408 -18.90 36.53 -2.83
N LEU A 409 -19.55 35.75 -3.67
CA LEU A 409 -19.66 35.96 -5.12
C LEU A 409 -20.68 37.01 -5.43
#